data_cb742a1c87b4e6a3b5a6587a272a8dd4
#
_entry.id   cb742a1c87b4e6a3b5a6587a272a8dd4
#
_cell.length_a   1.000
_cell.length_b   1.000
_cell.length_c   1.000
_cell.angle_alpha   90.00
_cell.angle_beta   90.00
_cell.angle_gamma   90.00
#
_symmetry.space_group_name_H-M   'P 1'
#
loop_
_entity.id
_entity.type
_entity.pdbx_description
1 polymer ?
#
loop_
_entity_poly.entity_id
_entity_poly.type
_entity_poly.pdbx_seq_one_letter_code
_entity_poly.pdbx_strand_id
1 'polypeptide(L)'
;MNFANITTVAEKGSNLLLKNERGIFWVSVLRYILMRLLYNDKYPEIDKNMSDCQMGARKHKGCRHNIFMINGIIHDVMSSKQKSPVLLQIYDYKQMFDAINLEQALGDISDAGVKDDSLSLIYQANKEIMMAVNTPSGLSDRKRLENVVLQGDTWGSILASVQVDSIGKEVESSGFGYRYKDILPVSLLGLVDDMVGITHAGHEAQQLNALINVKTAEKRLQFGVSKCKSMLVCKNSEDVPNNHLKVDEWKVTHTDNLETGDSVLTETYAGLVNIDKTNEQKYLGFQLSSKGDNMKNINMMKTKSIWIIRKIFSRLNSLHLQKYYFECGIIFLNVMLRSSILYACESYYALKETELRQLERIEENFLRQLFKTSAGCPISQLYLEAGHTPARFAIQRSRLLFLKTILNEKPESKIYQFLQLQFQNPTRGDWGSTCLKDLEYLQIKMSLDEIKAVTVNNFKGMLNKSIEQRALQYLKDKRGSKGIEVNYSKIEMAEYLIPNDEQLTIEGQRYIFSMRNRMVNVPVNFPKNQSEVKCACGVKEDMQHIYLCEYWNKQIETTEYTNIFSDNVKLQVEVYKRFKVNIEIREKYLSENEYKHETNSHAISLIDPLSSVYEYSNGNK
;
A
#
# COMPACT_ATOMS: atom_id res chain seq x y z
N MET A 1 -4.69 -16.28 -35.73
CA MET A 1 -4.66 -16.09 -34.26
C MET A 1 -3.48 -15.24 -33.79
N ASN A 2 -2.47 -15.03 -34.59
CA ASN A 2 -1.23 -14.40 -34.18
C ASN A 2 -1.21 -12.88 -34.48
N PHE A 3 -2.24 -12.16 -34.03
CA PHE A 3 -2.31 -10.72 -34.10
C PHE A 3 -2.30 -10.12 -32.71
N ALA A 4 -1.52 -9.08 -32.51
CA ALA A 4 -1.50 -8.30 -31.27
C ALA A 4 -1.49 -6.80 -31.60
N ASN A 5 -2.16 -6.02 -30.77
CA ASN A 5 -2.03 -4.57 -30.77
C ASN A 5 -1.27 -4.14 -29.52
N ILE A 6 -0.40 -3.16 -29.65
CA ILE A 6 0.31 -2.58 -28.50
C ILE A 6 -0.32 -1.26 -28.14
N THR A 7 -0.58 -1.08 -26.85
CA THR A 7 -0.83 0.25 -26.26
C THR A 7 0.33 0.58 -25.34
N THR A 8 0.91 1.74 -25.50
CA THR A 8 2.00 2.19 -24.64
C THR A 8 1.46 2.81 -23.36
N VAL A 9 2.13 2.53 -22.24
CA VAL A 9 1.82 3.09 -20.92
C VAL A 9 3.07 3.77 -20.39
N ALA A 10 2.96 5.04 -20.02
CA ALA A 10 4.06 5.80 -19.45
C ALA A 10 4.56 5.16 -18.13
N GLU A 11 5.86 4.87 -18.06
CA GLU A 11 6.50 4.27 -16.88
C GLU A 11 7.08 5.34 -15.96
N LYS A 12 8.02 6.13 -16.44
CA LYS A 12 8.64 7.25 -15.71
C LYS A 12 9.28 8.25 -16.67
N GLY A 13 9.26 9.53 -16.31
CA GLY A 13 9.90 10.58 -17.07
C GLY A 13 8.97 11.25 -18.08
N SER A 14 9.55 11.84 -19.14
CA SER A 14 8.77 12.53 -20.16
C SER A 14 8.06 11.55 -21.09
N ASN A 15 6.76 11.73 -21.29
CA ASN A 15 5.94 10.97 -22.24
C ASN A 15 6.33 11.21 -23.72
N LEU A 16 7.27 12.11 -23.96
CA LEU A 16 7.80 12.37 -25.30
C LEU A 16 8.93 11.41 -25.72
N LEU A 17 9.36 10.55 -24.81
CA LEU A 17 10.43 9.59 -25.07
C LEU A 17 9.90 8.16 -25.02
N LEU A 18 9.88 7.46 -26.14
CA LEU A 18 9.44 6.06 -26.26
C LEU A 18 10.11 5.12 -25.26
N LYS A 19 11.38 5.36 -24.90
CA LYS A 19 12.09 4.58 -23.89
C LYS A 19 11.48 4.64 -22.48
N ASN A 20 10.57 5.59 -22.24
CA ASN A 20 9.85 5.75 -20.97
C ASN A 20 8.47 5.12 -21.02
N GLU A 21 8.13 4.41 -22.08
CA GLU A 21 6.85 3.77 -22.28
C GLU A 21 7.02 2.25 -22.27
N ARG A 22 6.06 1.54 -21.64
CA ARG A 22 5.94 0.09 -21.72
C ARG A 22 4.87 -0.28 -22.73
N GLY A 23 5.17 -1.22 -23.61
CA GLY A 23 4.19 -1.82 -24.50
C GLY A 23 3.35 -2.88 -23.78
N ILE A 24 2.03 -2.69 -23.77
CA ILE A 24 1.09 -3.73 -23.32
C ILE A 24 0.42 -4.32 -24.54
N PHE A 25 0.52 -5.63 -24.70
CA PHE A 25 -0.01 -6.34 -25.84
C PHE A 25 -1.48 -6.75 -25.63
N TRP A 26 -2.32 -6.41 -26.59
CA TRP A 26 -3.71 -6.84 -26.67
C TRP A 26 -3.81 -7.96 -27.68
N VAL A 27 -4.08 -9.16 -27.21
CA VAL A 27 -4.22 -10.35 -28.04
C VAL A 27 -5.68 -10.64 -28.35
N SER A 28 -5.95 -11.45 -29.39
CA SER A 28 -7.31 -11.86 -29.71
C SER A 28 -7.94 -12.69 -28.59
N VAL A 29 -9.25 -12.56 -28.40
CA VAL A 29 -10.00 -13.31 -27.38
C VAL A 29 -9.82 -14.83 -27.53
N LEU A 30 -9.82 -15.32 -28.78
CA LEU A 30 -9.60 -16.74 -29.05
C LEU A 30 -8.22 -17.22 -28.60
N ARG A 31 -7.18 -16.45 -28.87
CA ARG A 31 -5.82 -16.72 -28.36
C ARG A 31 -5.81 -16.73 -26.84
N TYR A 32 -6.40 -15.71 -26.22
CA TYR A 32 -6.46 -15.60 -24.76
C TYR A 32 -7.14 -16.82 -24.13
N ILE A 33 -8.30 -17.24 -24.66
CA ILE A 33 -9.04 -18.42 -24.16
C ILE A 33 -8.17 -19.68 -24.28
N LEU A 34 -7.60 -19.94 -25.48
CA LEU A 34 -6.77 -21.11 -25.71
C LEU A 34 -5.56 -21.15 -24.78
N MET A 35 -4.82 -20.06 -24.70
CA MET A 35 -3.63 -19.95 -23.83
C MET A 35 -4.01 -20.06 -22.35
N ARG A 36 -5.19 -19.59 -21.95
CA ARG A 36 -5.69 -19.70 -20.58
C ARG A 36 -6.10 -21.12 -20.21
N LEU A 37 -6.72 -21.84 -21.11
CA LEU A 37 -7.06 -23.27 -20.90
C LEU A 37 -5.78 -24.09 -20.73
N LEU A 38 -4.82 -23.91 -21.63
CA LEU A 38 -3.52 -24.59 -21.58
C LEU A 38 -2.74 -24.25 -20.32
N TYR A 39 -2.75 -22.97 -19.91
CA TYR A 39 -2.14 -22.53 -18.67
C TYR A 39 -2.77 -23.20 -17.45
N ASN A 40 -4.10 -23.24 -17.36
CA ASN A 40 -4.78 -23.84 -16.22
C ASN A 40 -4.52 -25.35 -16.10
N ASP A 41 -4.33 -26.03 -17.22
CA ASP A 41 -3.99 -27.45 -17.26
C ASP A 41 -2.55 -27.71 -16.79
N LYS A 42 -1.58 -26.93 -17.26
CA LYS A 42 -0.14 -27.15 -17.01
C LYS A 42 0.41 -26.45 -15.77
N TYR A 43 -0.25 -25.39 -15.32
CA TYR A 43 0.23 -24.60 -14.19
C TYR A 43 0.47 -25.40 -12.90
N PRO A 44 -0.37 -26.38 -12.50
CA PRO A 44 -0.12 -27.15 -11.27
C PRO A 44 1.21 -27.90 -11.29
N GLU A 45 1.62 -28.39 -12.46
CA GLU A 45 2.89 -29.11 -12.64
C GLU A 45 4.07 -28.14 -12.58
N ILE A 46 3.99 -27.00 -13.26
CA ILE A 46 4.98 -25.94 -13.21
C ILE A 46 5.18 -25.46 -11.77
N ASP A 47 4.08 -25.10 -11.07
CA ASP A 47 4.14 -24.56 -9.70
C ASP A 47 4.74 -25.56 -8.71
N LYS A 48 4.48 -26.88 -8.91
CA LYS A 48 5.08 -27.94 -8.10
C LYS A 48 6.60 -28.02 -8.23
N ASN A 49 7.13 -27.74 -9.42
CA ASN A 49 8.54 -27.88 -9.76
C ASN A 49 9.33 -26.54 -9.68
N MET A 50 8.64 -25.42 -9.46
CA MET A 50 9.30 -24.15 -9.17
C MET A 50 9.89 -24.15 -7.75
N SER A 51 11.07 -23.58 -7.61
CA SER A 51 11.74 -23.42 -6.32
C SER A 51 11.03 -22.40 -5.41
N ASP A 52 11.36 -22.40 -4.14
CA ASP A 52 10.83 -21.44 -3.18
C ASP A 52 11.50 -20.06 -3.25
N CYS A 53 12.51 -19.89 -4.10
CA CYS A 53 13.09 -18.58 -4.33
C CYS A 53 12.20 -17.69 -5.20
N GLN A 54 11.39 -18.25 -6.11
CA GLN A 54 10.53 -17.50 -7.03
C GLN A 54 9.08 -17.41 -6.52
N MET A 55 8.64 -16.18 -6.25
CA MET A 55 7.27 -15.87 -5.80
C MET A 55 6.39 -15.29 -6.91
N GLY A 56 6.97 -14.97 -8.08
CA GLY A 56 6.28 -14.39 -9.21
C GLY A 56 5.42 -15.38 -9.96
N ALA A 57 4.28 -14.92 -10.52
CA ALA A 57 3.32 -15.71 -11.29
C ALA A 57 2.77 -16.96 -10.58
N ARG A 58 2.82 -17.02 -9.25
CA ARG A 58 2.38 -18.15 -8.42
C ARG A 58 1.13 -17.80 -7.63
N LYS A 59 0.18 -18.76 -7.52
CA LYS A 59 -1.06 -18.60 -6.74
C LYS A 59 -0.72 -18.38 -5.26
N HIS A 60 -1.38 -17.40 -4.65
CA HIS A 60 -1.24 -17.05 -3.22
C HIS A 60 0.14 -16.51 -2.82
N LYS A 61 1.13 -16.49 -3.71
CA LYS A 61 2.46 -15.90 -3.51
C LYS A 61 2.53 -14.48 -4.13
N GLY A 62 3.56 -13.72 -3.81
CA GLY A 62 3.75 -12.36 -4.36
C GLY A 62 4.65 -11.48 -3.52
N CYS A 63 4.67 -10.18 -3.82
CA CYS A 63 5.58 -9.17 -3.24
C CYS A 63 5.72 -9.25 -1.71
N ARG A 64 4.60 -9.42 -0.99
CA ARG A 64 4.58 -9.46 0.48
C ARG A 64 5.44 -10.58 1.07
N HIS A 65 5.57 -11.72 0.38
CA HIS A 65 6.39 -12.85 0.84
C HIS A 65 7.87 -12.48 0.84
N ASN A 66 8.35 -11.90 -0.26
CA ASN A 66 9.74 -11.44 -0.37
C ASN A 66 10.04 -10.31 0.62
N ILE A 67 9.15 -9.31 0.72
CA ILE A 67 9.31 -8.20 1.67
C ILE A 67 9.33 -8.71 3.12
N PHE A 68 8.47 -9.67 3.45
CA PHE A 68 8.44 -10.30 4.77
C PHE A 68 9.75 -11.02 5.10
N MET A 69 10.27 -11.84 4.19
CA MET A 69 11.51 -12.57 4.41
C MET A 69 12.72 -11.62 4.49
N ILE A 70 12.82 -10.62 3.60
CA ILE A 70 13.91 -9.64 3.63
C ILE A 70 13.88 -8.82 4.93
N ASN A 71 12.71 -8.31 5.34
CA ASN A 71 12.59 -7.58 6.60
C ASN A 71 12.92 -8.46 7.81
N GLY A 72 12.57 -9.75 7.75
CA GLY A 72 12.93 -10.72 8.79
C GLY A 72 14.42 -10.97 8.87
N ILE A 73 15.13 -11.05 7.74
CA ILE A 73 16.59 -11.18 7.69
C ILE A 73 17.24 -9.90 8.24
N ILE A 74 16.80 -8.73 7.79
CA ILE A 74 17.29 -7.45 8.32
C ILE A 74 17.08 -7.39 9.85
N HIS A 75 15.89 -7.79 10.33
CA HIS A 75 15.59 -7.84 11.75
C HIS A 75 16.50 -8.82 12.50
N ASP A 76 16.75 -10.00 11.96
CA ASP A 76 17.62 -11.01 12.58
C ASP A 76 19.05 -10.49 12.73
N VAL A 77 19.63 -9.91 11.68
CA VAL A 77 20.97 -9.30 11.72
C VAL A 77 21.02 -8.14 12.72
N MET A 78 20.00 -7.29 12.74
CA MET A 78 19.94 -6.12 13.62
C MET A 78 19.63 -6.48 15.08
N SER A 79 19.12 -7.67 15.37
CA SER A 79 18.77 -8.13 16.72
C SER A 79 19.98 -8.40 17.60
N SER A 80 21.11 -8.82 17.02
CA SER A 80 22.34 -9.20 17.74
C SER A 80 23.58 -8.50 17.17
N LYS A 81 24.53 -8.16 18.04
CA LYS A 81 25.86 -7.66 17.65
C LYS A 81 26.80 -8.77 17.14
N GLN A 82 26.47 -10.02 17.45
CA GLN A 82 27.29 -11.20 17.08
C GLN A 82 26.97 -11.74 15.68
N LYS A 83 25.87 -11.26 15.05
CA LYS A 83 25.50 -11.67 13.70
C LYS A 83 26.45 -11.08 12.67
N SER A 84 26.92 -11.92 11.77
CA SER A 84 27.76 -11.49 10.64
C SER A 84 27.00 -10.52 9.73
N PRO A 85 27.68 -9.52 9.15
CA PRO A 85 27.11 -8.63 8.17
C PRO A 85 26.54 -9.39 6.97
N VAL A 86 25.40 -8.92 6.48
CA VAL A 86 24.71 -9.48 5.30
C VAL A 86 24.69 -8.47 4.18
N LEU A 87 24.93 -8.93 2.96
CA LEU A 87 24.81 -8.14 1.76
C LEU A 87 23.57 -8.56 0.98
N LEU A 88 22.67 -7.61 0.77
CA LEU A 88 21.53 -7.72 -0.13
C LEU A 88 21.97 -7.19 -1.50
N GLN A 89 21.90 -8.04 -2.51
CA GLN A 89 22.31 -7.76 -3.89
C GLN A 89 21.05 -7.66 -4.75
N ILE A 90 20.61 -6.44 -5.04
CA ILE A 90 19.34 -6.16 -5.72
C ILE A 90 19.64 -6.02 -7.21
N TYR A 91 19.03 -6.88 -8.02
CA TYR A 91 19.19 -6.95 -9.45
C TYR A 91 17.92 -6.54 -10.18
N ASP A 92 18.07 -5.79 -11.25
CA ASP A 92 16.98 -5.39 -12.17
C ASP A 92 17.43 -5.75 -13.59
N TYR A 93 16.60 -6.45 -14.33
CA TYR A 93 16.88 -6.80 -15.72
C TYR A 93 16.48 -5.67 -16.67
N LYS A 94 17.26 -5.50 -17.73
CA LYS A 94 16.97 -4.57 -18.80
C LYS A 94 15.90 -5.16 -19.73
N GLN A 95 14.70 -4.58 -19.73
CA GLN A 95 13.62 -4.96 -20.66
C GLN A 95 13.42 -6.48 -20.74
N MET A 96 13.28 -7.16 -19.60
CA MET A 96 13.32 -8.62 -19.53
C MET A 96 12.38 -9.31 -20.52
N PHE A 97 11.12 -8.86 -20.63
CA PHE A 97 10.15 -9.51 -21.53
C PHE A 97 10.56 -9.47 -23.00
N ASP A 98 11.25 -8.41 -23.41
CA ASP A 98 11.75 -8.25 -24.79
C ASP A 98 13.06 -9.04 -25.01
N ALA A 99 13.79 -9.34 -23.92
CA ALA A 99 15.07 -10.05 -23.94
C ALA A 99 14.92 -11.57 -23.82
N ILE A 100 13.76 -12.08 -23.37
CA ILE A 100 13.53 -13.52 -23.19
C ILE A 100 13.67 -14.25 -24.53
N ASN A 101 14.59 -15.21 -24.59
CA ASN A 101 14.64 -16.15 -25.69
C ASN A 101 13.56 -17.21 -25.52
N LEU A 102 12.63 -17.29 -26.47
CA LEU A 102 11.47 -18.19 -26.39
C LEU A 102 11.88 -19.65 -26.28
N GLU A 103 12.88 -20.09 -27.04
CA GLU A 103 13.33 -21.49 -27.04
C GLU A 103 13.94 -21.88 -25.69
N GLN A 104 14.76 -21.01 -25.09
CA GLN A 104 15.29 -21.25 -23.75
C GLN A 104 14.20 -21.26 -22.68
N ALA A 105 13.25 -20.32 -22.76
CA ALA A 105 12.12 -20.28 -21.82
C ALA A 105 11.24 -21.54 -21.91
N LEU A 106 11.07 -22.09 -23.11
CA LEU A 106 10.36 -23.36 -23.30
C LEU A 106 11.17 -24.55 -22.80
N GLY A 107 12.50 -24.52 -22.92
CA GLY A 107 13.37 -25.48 -22.27
C GLY A 107 13.18 -25.49 -20.75
N ASP A 108 13.21 -24.33 -20.12
CA ASP A 108 12.97 -24.18 -18.68
C ASP A 108 11.54 -24.65 -18.26
N ILE A 109 10.52 -24.40 -19.10
CA ILE A 109 9.15 -24.92 -18.89
C ILE A 109 9.11 -26.45 -19.03
N SER A 110 9.88 -27.02 -19.95
CA SER A 110 10.03 -28.48 -20.08
C SER A 110 10.68 -29.09 -18.84
N ASP A 111 11.70 -28.45 -18.30
CA ASP A 111 12.37 -28.86 -17.06
C ASP A 111 11.45 -28.67 -15.84
N ALA A 112 10.53 -27.72 -15.90
CA ALA A 112 9.46 -27.56 -14.91
C ALA A 112 8.32 -28.58 -15.07
N GLY A 113 8.43 -29.55 -15.99
CA GLY A 113 7.56 -30.72 -16.09
C GLY A 113 6.56 -30.69 -17.25
N VAL A 114 6.39 -29.58 -17.95
CA VAL A 114 5.51 -29.50 -19.12
C VAL A 114 6.13 -30.22 -20.29
N LYS A 115 5.54 -31.34 -20.68
CA LYS A 115 5.97 -32.16 -21.83
C LYS A 115 4.83 -32.21 -22.82
N ASP A 116 5.00 -32.91 -23.89
CA ASP A 116 3.97 -33.19 -24.90
C ASP A 116 3.73 -32.01 -25.90
N ASP A 117 2.63 -32.10 -26.60
CA ASP A 117 2.19 -31.12 -27.61
C ASP A 117 1.93 -29.72 -27.05
N SER A 118 1.84 -29.57 -25.72
CA SER A 118 1.62 -28.28 -25.08
C SER A 118 2.77 -27.30 -25.33
N LEU A 119 4.01 -27.78 -25.30
CA LEU A 119 5.19 -26.95 -25.64
C LEU A 119 5.13 -26.46 -27.09
N SER A 120 4.75 -27.37 -28.02
CA SER A 120 4.58 -27.02 -29.42
C SER A 120 3.49 -25.95 -29.61
N LEU A 121 2.37 -26.05 -28.90
CA LEU A 121 1.29 -25.05 -28.96
C LEU A 121 1.75 -23.70 -28.41
N ILE A 122 2.48 -23.67 -27.30
CA ILE A 122 3.02 -22.42 -26.74
C ILE A 122 4.03 -21.81 -27.71
N TYR A 123 4.92 -22.62 -28.31
CA TYR A 123 5.87 -22.18 -29.30
C TYR A 123 5.18 -21.58 -30.52
N GLN A 124 4.24 -22.30 -31.15
CA GLN A 124 3.53 -21.83 -32.33
C GLN A 124 2.71 -20.55 -32.07
N ALA A 125 2.21 -20.38 -30.86
CA ALA A 125 1.49 -19.17 -30.47
C ALA A 125 2.39 -17.94 -30.36
N ASN A 126 3.70 -18.13 -30.10
CA ASN A 126 4.67 -17.03 -29.84
C ASN A 126 5.75 -16.90 -30.91
N LYS A 127 5.88 -17.88 -31.82
CA LYS A 127 6.92 -17.89 -32.84
C LYS A 127 6.87 -16.68 -33.78
N GLU A 128 5.67 -16.33 -34.22
CA GLU A 128 5.44 -15.23 -35.17
C GLU A 128 4.16 -14.50 -34.79
N ILE A 129 4.27 -13.20 -34.60
CA ILE A 129 3.15 -12.35 -34.23
C ILE A 129 3.15 -11.09 -35.11
N MET A 130 2.02 -10.83 -35.77
CA MET A 130 1.81 -9.57 -36.47
C MET A 130 1.34 -8.50 -35.48
N MET A 131 2.11 -7.46 -35.32
CA MET A 131 1.90 -6.40 -34.33
C MET A 131 1.58 -5.07 -34.98
N ALA A 132 0.65 -4.29 -34.42
CA ALA A 132 0.44 -2.89 -34.71
C ALA A 132 0.43 -2.07 -33.41
N VAL A 133 0.95 -0.85 -33.47
CA VAL A 133 0.97 0.07 -32.32
C VAL A 133 -0.25 0.97 -32.38
N ASN A 134 -0.98 1.10 -31.29
CA ASN A 134 -2.09 2.03 -31.15
C ASN A 134 -1.55 3.43 -30.82
N THR A 135 -1.70 4.36 -31.74
CA THR A 135 -1.26 5.75 -31.60
C THR A 135 -2.46 6.69 -31.56
N PRO A 136 -2.32 7.95 -31.12
CA PRO A 136 -3.39 8.94 -31.19
C PRO A 136 -3.94 9.16 -32.60
N SER A 137 -3.13 8.88 -33.64
CA SER A 137 -3.50 9.02 -35.06
C SER A 137 -4.11 7.73 -35.65
N GLY A 138 -4.27 6.67 -34.87
CA GLY A 138 -4.76 5.37 -35.31
C GLY A 138 -3.73 4.25 -35.15
N LEU A 139 -4.02 3.10 -35.75
CA LEU A 139 -3.11 1.96 -35.76
C LEU A 139 -1.98 2.16 -36.77
N SER A 140 -0.75 1.85 -36.35
CA SER A 140 0.41 1.82 -37.24
C SER A 140 0.31 0.67 -38.25
N ASP A 141 1.19 0.66 -39.24
CA ASP A 141 1.43 -0.50 -40.10
C ASP A 141 1.84 -1.70 -39.26
N ARG A 142 1.43 -2.89 -39.71
CA ARG A 142 1.75 -4.14 -39.04
C ARG A 142 3.20 -4.52 -39.28
N LYS A 143 3.87 -4.88 -38.17
CA LYS A 143 5.22 -5.43 -38.19
C LYS A 143 5.18 -6.87 -37.67
N ARG A 144 6.03 -7.70 -38.26
CA ARG A 144 6.22 -9.09 -37.79
C ARG A 144 7.23 -9.11 -36.65
N LEU A 145 6.85 -9.77 -35.56
CA LEU A 145 7.74 -10.11 -34.45
C LEU A 145 7.95 -11.61 -34.43
N GLU A 146 9.18 -12.02 -34.17
CA GLU A 146 9.57 -13.43 -34.09
C GLU A 146 10.04 -13.77 -32.69
N ASN A 147 9.71 -14.97 -32.23
CA ASN A 147 10.18 -15.55 -30.95
C ASN A 147 9.93 -14.65 -29.73
N VAL A 148 8.74 -14.08 -29.61
CA VAL A 148 8.41 -13.08 -28.59
C VAL A 148 7.64 -13.64 -27.41
N VAL A 149 7.98 -13.14 -26.23
CA VAL A 149 7.18 -13.32 -25.00
C VAL A 149 6.41 -12.03 -24.74
N LEU A 150 5.09 -12.08 -24.92
CA LEU A 150 4.24 -10.89 -24.85
C LEU A 150 3.99 -10.45 -23.41
N GLN A 151 4.31 -9.20 -23.10
CA GLN A 151 3.91 -8.57 -21.83
C GLN A 151 2.39 -8.35 -21.82
N GLY A 152 1.70 -9.02 -20.88
CA GLY A 152 0.22 -9.00 -20.77
C GLY A 152 -0.46 -10.27 -21.29
N ASP A 153 0.26 -11.19 -21.94
CA ASP A 153 -0.27 -12.53 -22.28
C ASP A 153 -0.25 -13.45 -21.05
N THR A 154 -1.10 -14.47 -21.07
CA THR A 154 -1.24 -15.43 -19.97
C THR A 154 0.06 -16.14 -19.64
N TRP A 155 0.86 -16.49 -20.65
CA TRP A 155 2.13 -17.21 -20.48
C TRP A 155 3.32 -16.30 -20.24
N GLY A 156 3.24 -15.01 -20.55
CA GLY A 156 4.38 -14.10 -20.47
C GLY A 156 5.03 -14.10 -19.08
N SER A 157 4.22 -13.90 -18.04
CA SER A 157 4.75 -13.82 -16.67
C SER A 157 5.31 -15.15 -16.16
N ILE A 158 4.73 -16.30 -16.54
CA ILE A 158 5.24 -17.60 -16.09
C ILE A 158 6.52 -18.00 -16.82
N LEU A 159 6.64 -17.70 -18.13
CA LEU A 159 7.87 -17.90 -18.90
C LEU A 159 9.03 -17.10 -18.29
N ALA A 160 8.78 -15.84 -17.98
CA ALA A 160 9.76 -14.99 -17.28
C ALA A 160 10.12 -15.55 -15.90
N SER A 161 9.12 -15.95 -15.10
CA SER A 161 9.35 -16.49 -13.75
C SER A 161 10.13 -17.78 -13.75
N VAL A 162 9.87 -18.70 -14.68
CA VAL A 162 10.56 -20.00 -14.76
C VAL A 162 12.01 -19.81 -15.21
N GLN A 163 12.29 -18.85 -16.08
CA GLN A 163 13.65 -18.49 -16.49
C GLN A 163 14.51 -18.00 -15.31
N VAL A 164 13.94 -17.12 -14.47
CA VAL A 164 14.61 -16.66 -13.25
C VAL A 164 14.68 -17.76 -12.19
N ASP A 165 13.65 -18.62 -12.11
CA ASP A 165 13.66 -19.77 -11.23
C ASP A 165 14.79 -20.75 -11.52
N SER A 166 15.12 -20.95 -12.81
CA SER A 166 16.26 -21.81 -13.18
C SER A 166 17.59 -21.23 -12.67
N ILE A 167 17.79 -19.92 -12.73
CA ILE A 167 18.94 -19.24 -12.11
C ILE A 167 18.90 -19.44 -10.59
N GLY A 168 17.72 -19.29 -9.97
CA GLY A 168 17.53 -19.48 -8.54
C GLY A 168 17.89 -20.87 -8.05
N LYS A 169 17.51 -21.92 -8.79
CA LYS A 169 17.87 -23.32 -8.48
C LYS A 169 19.40 -23.54 -8.47
N GLU A 170 20.10 -22.96 -9.43
CA GLU A 170 21.56 -23.02 -9.48
C GLU A 170 22.20 -22.29 -8.30
N VAL A 171 21.67 -21.11 -7.94
CA VAL A 171 22.10 -20.36 -6.77
C VAL A 171 21.86 -21.15 -5.48
N GLU A 172 20.71 -21.77 -5.33
CA GLU A 172 20.40 -22.60 -4.15
C GLU A 172 21.30 -23.83 -4.05
N SER A 173 21.62 -24.47 -5.17
CA SER A 173 22.50 -25.63 -5.21
C SER A 173 23.98 -25.30 -4.91
N SER A 174 24.37 -24.03 -5.06
CA SER A 174 25.74 -23.58 -4.77
C SER A 174 26.12 -23.63 -3.28
N GLY A 175 25.12 -23.67 -2.40
CA GLY A 175 25.30 -23.63 -0.95
C GLY A 175 25.60 -22.24 -0.38
N PHE A 176 25.71 -21.21 -1.23
CA PHE A 176 25.83 -19.82 -0.78
C PHE A 176 24.49 -19.34 -0.18
N GLY A 177 24.54 -18.37 0.73
CA GLY A 177 23.36 -17.75 1.27
C GLY A 177 23.43 -17.44 2.75
N TYR A 178 22.60 -16.50 3.19
CA TYR A 178 22.46 -16.21 4.62
C TYR A 178 21.67 -17.32 5.33
N ARG A 179 22.15 -17.76 6.49
CA ARG A 179 21.42 -18.73 7.33
C ARG A 179 20.54 -17.98 8.33
N TYR A 180 19.25 -17.86 8.01
CA TYR A 180 18.28 -17.24 8.91
C TYR A 180 18.18 -18.03 10.22
N LYS A 181 18.29 -17.32 11.35
CA LYS A 181 18.38 -17.93 12.70
C LYS A 181 19.46 -19.02 12.80
N ASP A 182 20.52 -18.91 11.98
CA ASP A 182 21.65 -19.85 11.86
C ASP A 182 21.25 -21.26 11.35
N ILE A 183 20.03 -21.43 10.85
CA ILE A 183 19.46 -22.71 10.44
C ILE A 183 19.05 -22.71 8.96
N LEU A 184 18.14 -21.83 8.56
CA LEU A 184 17.50 -21.86 7.24
C LEU A 184 18.29 -21.07 6.20
N PRO A 185 18.86 -21.72 5.16
CA PRO A 185 19.56 -21.01 4.11
C PRO A 185 18.58 -20.25 3.21
N VAL A 186 18.87 -18.96 2.98
CA VAL A 186 18.13 -18.09 2.05
C VAL A 186 19.18 -17.41 1.16
N SER A 187 19.27 -17.81 -0.10
CA SER A 187 20.29 -17.35 -1.04
C SER A 187 19.77 -16.33 -2.03
N LEU A 188 18.53 -16.52 -2.47
CA LEU A 188 17.88 -15.71 -3.49
C LEU A 188 16.38 -15.58 -3.20
N LEU A 189 15.83 -14.41 -3.47
CA LEU A 189 14.38 -14.16 -3.52
C LEU A 189 14.06 -13.47 -4.83
N GLY A 190 13.10 -14.02 -5.59
CA GLY A 190 12.66 -13.53 -6.89
C GLY A 190 11.17 -13.21 -6.95
N LEU A 191 10.81 -12.21 -7.73
CA LEU A 191 9.43 -11.92 -8.12
C LEU A 191 9.41 -11.57 -9.61
N VAL A 192 9.19 -12.55 -10.44
CA VAL A 192 9.34 -12.47 -11.90
C VAL A 192 10.78 -12.07 -12.24
N ASP A 193 11.03 -10.80 -12.54
CA ASP A 193 12.32 -10.20 -12.91
C ASP A 193 13.06 -9.51 -11.75
N ASP A 194 12.34 -9.11 -10.71
CA ASP A 194 12.95 -8.50 -9.53
C ASP A 194 13.64 -9.56 -8.65
N MET A 195 14.97 -9.54 -8.55
CA MET A 195 15.75 -10.49 -7.75
C MET A 195 16.53 -9.81 -6.64
N VAL A 196 16.67 -10.51 -5.50
CA VAL A 196 17.59 -10.15 -4.41
C VAL A 196 18.43 -11.35 -4.00
N GLY A 197 19.72 -11.29 -4.27
CA GLY A 197 20.72 -12.21 -3.71
C GLY A 197 21.01 -11.85 -2.26
N ILE A 198 21.16 -12.86 -1.39
CA ILE A 198 21.30 -12.68 0.06
C ILE A 198 22.43 -13.56 0.56
N THR A 199 23.52 -12.95 1.01
CA THR A 199 24.71 -13.70 1.51
C THR A 199 25.33 -13.01 2.72
N HIS A 200 26.21 -13.71 3.39
CA HIS A 200 27.18 -13.04 4.24
C HIS A 200 28.03 -12.07 3.40
N ALA A 201 28.39 -10.94 3.99
CA ALA A 201 29.25 -9.97 3.34
C ALA A 201 30.68 -10.51 3.19
N GLY A 202 31.40 -10.09 2.13
CA GLY A 202 32.75 -10.50 1.86
C GLY A 202 32.90 -11.39 0.63
N HIS A 203 33.75 -12.38 0.69
CA HIS A 203 34.10 -13.24 -0.45
C HIS A 203 32.88 -14.02 -0.99
N GLU A 204 32.04 -14.53 -0.12
CA GLU A 204 30.80 -15.25 -0.50
C GLU A 204 29.86 -14.38 -1.36
N ALA A 205 29.73 -13.10 -1.01
CA ALA A 205 28.91 -12.18 -1.78
C ALA A 205 29.45 -11.96 -3.20
N GLN A 206 30.78 -11.94 -3.36
CA GLN A 206 31.41 -11.84 -4.67
C GLN A 206 31.22 -13.12 -5.49
N GLN A 207 31.32 -14.29 -4.86
CA GLN A 207 31.10 -15.58 -5.52
C GLN A 207 29.65 -15.73 -5.99
N LEU A 208 28.66 -15.39 -5.12
CA LEU A 208 27.25 -15.40 -5.50
C LEU A 208 26.99 -14.44 -6.67
N ASN A 209 27.54 -13.22 -6.61
CA ASN A 209 27.39 -12.25 -7.68
C ASN A 209 27.99 -12.76 -9.00
N ALA A 210 29.16 -13.38 -8.97
CA ALA A 210 29.77 -13.98 -10.16
C ALA A 210 28.89 -15.11 -10.73
N LEU A 211 28.35 -15.99 -9.87
CA LEU A 211 27.45 -17.05 -10.30
C LEU A 211 26.18 -16.49 -10.96
N ILE A 212 25.54 -15.49 -10.36
CA ILE A 212 24.35 -14.85 -10.92
C ILE A 212 24.66 -14.20 -12.28
N ASN A 213 25.82 -13.52 -12.42
CA ASN A 213 26.25 -12.95 -13.71
C ASN A 213 26.38 -14.03 -14.79
N VAL A 214 27.10 -15.11 -14.49
CA VAL A 214 27.31 -16.22 -15.44
C VAL A 214 25.96 -16.82 -15.86
N LYS A 215 25.09 -17.14 -14.91
CA LYS A 215 23.79 -17.76 -15.19
C LYS A 215 22.83 -16.80 -15.93
N THR A 216 22.91 -15.52 -15.66
CA THR A 216 22.17 -14.48 -16.40
C THR A 216 22.65 -14.39 -17.86
N ALA A 217 23.97 -14.43 -18.08
CA ALA A 217 24.53 -14.41 -19.43
C ALA A 217 24.18 -15.69 -20.22
N GLU A 218 24.19 -16.88 -19.58
CA GLU A 218 23.74 -18.14 -20.19
C GLU A 218 22.29 -18.05 -20.70
N LYS A 219 21.42 -17.30 -19.98
CA LYS A 219 20.03 -17.03 -20.39
C LYS A 219 19.90 -15.87 -21.40
N ARG A 220 21.00 -15.27 -21.82
CA ARG A 220 21.04 -14.10 -22.71
C ARG A 220 20.28 -12.89 -22.14
N LEU A 221 20.11 -12.83 -20.83
CA LEU A 221 19.52 -11.69 -20.13
C LEU A 221 20.61 -10.67 -19.80
N GLN A 222 20.20 -9.41 -19.65
CA GLN A 222 21.11 -8.29 -19.35
C GLN A 222 20.62 -7.53 -18.12
N PHE A 223 21.54 -7.04 -17.30
CA PHE A 223 21.22 -6.19 -16.17
C PHE A 223 21.01 -4.73 -16.58
N GLY A 224 20.03 -4.08 -15.97
CA GLY A 224 19.88 -2.64 -15.95
C GLY A 224 20.82 -2.03 -14.91
N VAL A 225 22.11 -1.89 -15.22
CA VAL A 225 23.20 -1.58 -14.27
C VAL A 225 22.87 -0.42 -13.33
N SER A 226 22.30 0.66 -13.85
CA SER A 226 21.93 1.85 -13.05
C SER A 226 20.87 1.58 -11.99
N LYS A 227 20.09 0.52 -12.14
CA LYS A 227 19.04 0.10 -11.21
C LYS A 227 19.51 -0.98 -10.24
N CYS A 228 20.58 -1.71 -10.56
CA CYS A 228 21.18 -2.69 -9.66
C CYS A 228 21.80 -1.98 -8.46
N LYS A 229 21.56 -2.49 -7.24
CA LYS A 229 22.06 -1.89 -6.01
C LYS A 229 22.57 -2.97 -5.04
N SER A 230 23.52 -2.60 -4.20
CA SER A 230 23.96 -3.41 -3.08
C SER A 230 23.67 -2.71 -1.76
N MET A 231 23.07 -3.43 -0.80
CA MET A 231 22.74 -2.91 0.51
C MET A 231 23.39 -3.78 1.59
N LEU A 232 24.28 -3.18 2.35
CA LEU A 232 24.90 -3.82 3.49
C LEU A 232 24.06 -3.68 4.74
N VAL A 233 23.68 -4.79 5.34
CA VAL A 233 22.96 -4.88 6.61
C VAL A 233 23.94 -5.30 7.69
N CYS A 234 24.24 -4.41 8.62
CA CYS A 234 25.08 -4.68 9.77
C CYS A 234 24.72 -3.78 10.94
N LYS A 235 24.92 -4.29 12.16
CA LYS A 235 24.66 -3.53 13.39
C LYS A 235 25.84 -2.61 13.74
N ASN A 236 27.06 -3.09 13.54
CA ASN A 236 28.31 -2.36 13.77
C ASN A 236 28.95 -2.00 12.43
N SER A 237 29.33 -0.75 12.24
CA SER A 237 29.91 -0.26 10.98
C SER A 237 31.43 -0.43 10.86
N GLU A 238 32.10 -0.88 11.92
CA GLU A 238 33.58 -0.82 12.03
C GLU A 238 34.31 -1.97 11.30
N ASP A 239 33.63 -3.11 11.03
CA ASP A 239 34.27 -4.32 10.45
C ASP A 239 33.68 -4.70 9.07
N VAL A 240 33.45 -3.74 8.21
CA VAL A 240 32.79 -4.04 6.94
C VAL A 240 33.81 -4.30 5.83
N PRO A 241 33.84 -5.52 5.25
CA PRO A 241 34.66 -5.82 4.09
C PRO A 241 34.30 -4.89 2.91
N ASN A 242 35.31 -4.45 2.18
CA ASN A 242 35.12 -3.61 1.01
C ASN A 242 34.50 -4.44 -0.14
N ASN A 243 33.16 -4.50 -0.17
CA ASN A 243 32.39 -5.28 -1.15
C ASN A 243 32.07 -4.42 -2.36
N HIS A 244 32.94 -4.46 -3.37
CA HIS A 244 32.61 -3.95 -4.69
C HIS A 244 32.04 -5.10 -5.52
N LEU A 245 30.75 -5.10 -5.75
CA LEU A 245 30.10 -6.01 -6.66
C LEU A 245 30.08 -5.41 -8.06
N LYS A 246 30.18 -6.26 -9.06
CA LYS A 246 30.17 -5.85 -10.47
C LYS A 246 29.17 -6.70 -11.24
N VAL A 247 28.52 -6.09 -12.20
CA VAL A 247 27.64 -6.76 -13.16
C VAL A 247 28.08 -6.46 -14.58
N ASP A 248 27.75 -7.36 -15.49
CA ASP A 248 28.02 -7.19 -16.90
C ASP A 248 27.21 -6.04 -17.49
N GLU A 249 27.88 -5.13 -18.18
CA GLU A 249 27.24 -4.05 -18.94
C GLU A 249 27.33 -4.31 -20.43
N TRP A 250 26.19 -4.17 -21.11
CA TRP A 250 26.08 -4.23 -22.57
C TRP A 250 25.61 -2.89 -23.10
N LYS A 251 26.32 -2.32 -24.04
CA LYS A 251 25.96 -1.10 -24.73
C LYS A 251 25.27 -1.42 -26.04
N VAL A 252 24.13 -0.77 -26.28
CA VAL A 252 23.40 -0.85 -27.54
C VAL A 252 23.76 0.38 -28.35
N THR A 253 24.37 0.15 -29.51
CA THR A 253 24.62 1.20 -30.49
C THR A 253 23.63 1.07 -31.63
N HIS A 254 22.98 2.21 -31.96
CA HIS A 254 22.16 2.33 -33.14
C HIS A 254 23.05 2.78 -34.29
N THR A 255 23.09 1.99 -35.34
CA THR A 255 23.74 2.38 -36.59
C THR A 255 22.66 2.47 -37.65
N ASP A 256 22.34 3.70 -38.06
CA ASP A 256 21.38 3.93 -39.16
C ASP A 256 22.10 3.67 -40.48
N ASN A 257 21.60 2.75 -41.27
CA ASN A 257 22.05 2.58 -42.63
C ASN A 257 21.32 3.61 -43.52
N LEU A 258 22.02 4.67 -43.89
CA LEU A 258 21.48 5.78 -44.68
C LEU A 258 21.03 5.37 -46.09
N GLU A 259 21.50 4.21 -46.58
CA GLU A 259 21.15 3.72 -47.93
C GLU A 259 19.88 2.88 -47.96
N THR A 260 19.60 2.14 -46.91
CA THR A 260 18.41 1.24 -46.82
C THR A 260 17.33 1.79 -45.91
N GLY A 261 17.61 2.80 -45.10
CA GLY A 261 16.70 3.31 -44.06
C GLY A 261 16.51 2.36 -42.86
N ASP A 262 17.31 1.29 -42.80
CA ASP A 262 17.24 0.32 -41.69
C ASP A 262 18.17 0.73 -40.56
N SER A 263 17.66 0.67 -39.33
CA SER A 263 18.47 0.84 -38.13
C SER A 263 18.94 -0.52 -37.65
N VAL A 264 20.24 -0.73 -37.62
CA VAL A 264 20.84 -1.95 -37.02
C VAL A 264 21.21 -1.67 -35.58
N LEU A 265 20.65 -2.47 -34.68
CA LEU A 265 21.01 -2.49 -33.26
C LEU A 265 22.18 -3.44 -33.05
N THR A 266 23.34 -2.91 -32.64
CA THR A 266 24.49 -3.71 -32.31
C THR A 266 24.72 -3.68 -30.79
N GLU A 267 24.70 -4.84 -30.16
CA GLU A 267 25.04 -4.99 -28.75
C GLU A 267 26.53 -5.31 -28.61
N THR A 268 27.24 -4.48 -27.85
CA THR A 268 28.66 -4.67 -27.55
C THR A 268 28.89 -4.81 -26.05
N TYR A 269 29.66 -5.82 -25.66
CA TYR A 269 30.05 -6.00 -24.26
C TYR A 269 30.96 -4.84 -23.82
N ALA A 270 30.54 -4.12 -22.77
CA ALA A 270 31.26 -2.97 -22.24
C ALA A 270 32.15 -3.31 -21.02
N GLY A 271 32.05 -4.52 -20.52
CA GLY A 271 32.83 -5.00 -19.38
C GLY A 271 32.03 -5.01 -18.06
N LEU A 272 32.73 -5.30 -16.97
CA LEU A 272 32.17 -5.35 -15.62
C LEU A 272 32.10 -3.96 -14.99
N VAL A 273 30.91 -3.53 -14.60
CA VAL A 273 30.65 -2.23 -13.97
C VAL A 273 30.25 -2.41 -12.50
N ASN A 274 30.73 -1.53 -11.64
CA ASN A 274 30.41 -1.57 -10.20
C ASN A 274 28.92 -1.30 -9.95
N ILE A 275 28.31 -2.08 -9.07
CA ILE A 275 26.98 -1.84 -8.52
C ILE A 275 27.09 -0.74 -7.44
N ASP A 276 26.17 0.22 -7.48
CA ASP A 276 26.08 1.27 -6.48
C ASP A 276 25.69 0.72 -5.10
N LYS A 277 26.36 1.24 -4.07
CA LYS A 277 26.02 0.94 -2.66
C LYS A 277 24.91 1.87 -2.18
N THR A 278 23.98 1.32 -1.40
CA THR A 278 22.90 2.10 -0.81
C THR A 278 22.54 1.63 0.60
N ASN A 279 22.06 2.55 1.43
CA ASN A 279 21.48 2.21 2.73
C ASN A 279 19.95 2.12 2.67
N GLU A 280 19.35 2.56 1.57
CA GLU A 280 17.91 2.60 1.37
C GLU A 280 17.60 2.25 -0.08
N GLN A 281 16.69 1.31 -0.31
CA GLN A 281 16.28 0.91 -1.65
C GLN A 281 14.80 0.62 -1.71
N LYS A 282 14.15 1.14 -2.75
CA LYS A 282 12.78 0.75 -3.06
C LYS A 282 12.80 -0.61 -3.75
N TYR A 283 12.20 -1.61 -3.11
CA TYR A 283 12.05 -2.96 -3.62
C TYR A 283 10.58 -3.37 -3.59
N LEU A 284 10.05 -3.83 -4.70
CA LEU A 284 8.64 -4.24 -4.85
C LEU A 284 7.63 -3.21 -4.27
N GLY A 285 7.90 -1.93 -4.43
CA GLY A 285 7.02 -0.86 -3.92
C GLY A 285 7.18 -0.53 -2.44
N PHE A 286 8.02 -1.25 -1.70
CA PHE A 286 8.35 -1.02 -0.30
C PHE A 286 9.74 -0.38 -0.17
N GLN A 287 9.90 0.57 0.76
CA GLN A 287 11.20 1.20 1.03
C GLN A 287 11.96 0.39 2.07
N LEU A 288 12.94 -0.38 1.64
CA LEU A 288 13.86 -1.10 2.52
C LEU A 288 14.87 -0.14 3.15
N SER A 289 15.31 -0.46 4.35
CA SER A 289 16.38 0.23 5.06
C SER A 289 17.38 -0.78 5.61
N SER A 290 18.67 -0.54 5.41
CA SER A 290 19.75 -1.41 5.95
C SER A 290 19.77 -1.51 7.48
N LYS A 291 19.10 -0.57 8.17
CA LYS A 291 18.95 -0.56 9.64
C LYS A 291 17.59 -1.07 10.12
N GLY A 292 16.71 -1.54 9.22
CA GLY A 292 15.35 -1.95 9.57
C GLY A 292 14.46 -0.80 10.04
N ASP A 293 14.74 0.43 9.58
CA ASP A 293 13.98 1.62 9.97
C ASP A 293 12.67 1.71 9.17
N ASN A 294 11.56 1.37 9.81
CA ASN A 294 10.23 1.46 9.22
C ASN A 294 9.83 2.88 8.81
N MET A 295 10.39 3.91 9.49
CA MET A 295 10.08 5.31 9.17
C MET A 295 10.42 5.68 7.73
N LYS A 296 11.40 5.03 7.12
CA LYS A 296 11.76 5.28 5.71
C LYS A 296 10.59 4.94 4.77
N ASN A 297 9.98 3.76 4.97
CA ASN A 297 8.80 3.38 4.20
C ASN A 297 7.58 4.25 4.57
N ILE A 298 7.35 4.52 5.85
CA ILE A 298 6.23 5.36 6.33
C ILE A 298 6.30 6.77 5.75
N ASN A 299 7.49 7.39 5.69
CA ASN A 299 7.68 8.71 5.09
C ASN A 299 7.39 8.71 3.58
N MET A 300 7.82 7.66 2.86
CA MET A 300 7.45 7.48 1.46
C MET A 300 5.92 7.41 1.29
N MET A 301 5.22 6.64 2.13
CA MET A 301 3.76 6.53 2.09
C MET A 301 3.08 7.85 2.46
N LYS A 302 3.62 8.60 3.42
CA LYS A 302 3.13 9.94 3.80
C LYS A 302 3.21 10.91 2.61
N THR A 303 4.33 10.97 1.91
CA THR A 303 4.49 11.81 0.72
C THR A 303 3.51 11.41 -0.38
N LYS A 304 3.37 10.11 -0.65
CA LYS A 304 2.42 9.58 -1.63
C LYS A 304 0.97 9.90 -1.27
N SER A 305 0.63 9.86 0.01
CA SER A 305 -0.73 10.10 0.50
C SER A 305 -1.24 11.52 0.19
N ILE A 306 -0.37 12.54 0.19
CA ILE A 306 -0.73 13.92 -0.14
C ILE A 306 -1.34 14.01 -1.54
N TRP A 307 -0.71 13.36 -2.52
CA TRP A 307 -1.20 13.33 -3.90
C TRP A 307 -2.53 12.56 -4.04
N ILE A 308 -2.63 11.43 -3.31
CA ILE A 308 -3.85 10.60 -3.32
C ILE A 308 -5.01 11.38 -2.73
N ILE A 309 -4.83 12.03 -1.59
CA ILE A 309 -5.84 12.84 -0.93
C ILE A 309 -6.34 13.96 -1.85
N ARG A 310 -5.42 14.71 -2.47
CA ARG A 310 -5.76 15.75 -3.45
C ARG A 310 -6.59 15.20 -4.61
N LYS A 311 -6.18 14.06 -5.17
CA LYS A 311 -6.90 13.39 -6.26
C LYS A 311 -8.31 12.93 -5.84
N ILE A 312 -8.47 12.43 -4.62
CA ILE A 312 -9.77 12.02 -4.09
C ILE A 312 -10.70 13.25 -3.97
N PHE A 313 -10.26 14.33 -3.32
CA PHE A 313 -11.10 15.51 -3.16
C PHE A 313 -11.41 16.21 -4.48
N SER A 314 -10.46 16.27 -5.41
CA SER A 314 -10.74 16.75 -6.77
C SER A 314 -11.87 15.95 -7.42
N ARG A 315 -11.86 14.61 -7.31
CA ARG A 315 -12.91 13.75 -7.85
C ARG A 315 -14.24 13.91 -7.11
N LEU A 316 -14.24 13.94 -5.77
CA LEU A 316 -15.45 14.15 -4.99
C LEU A 316 -16.16 15.46 -5.37
N ASN A 317 -15.38 16.52 -5.60
CA ASN A 317 -15.92 17.82 -5.98
C ASN A 317 -16.41 17.84 -7.43
N SER A 318 -15.77 17.12 -8.36
CA SER A 318 -16.14 17.09 -9.79
C SER A 318 -17.36 16.21 -10.10
N LEU A 319 -17.63 15.20 -9.27
CA LEU A 319 -18.70 14.22 -9.54
C LEU A 319 -20.09 14.71 -9.14
N HIS A 320 -20.24 15.92 -8.57
CA HIS A 320 -21.51 16.50 -8.10
C HIS A 320 -22.35 15.54 -7.24
N LEU A 321 -21.69 14.62 -6.52
CA LEU A 321 -22.33 13.57 -5.70
C LEU A 321 -22.79 14.11 -4.35
N GLN A 322 -23.54 15.23 -4.31
CA GLN A 322 -23.93 15.87 -3.05
C GLN A 322 -24.57 14.87 -2.07
N LYS A 323 -25.45 14.03 -2.58
CA LYS A 323 -26.20 13.06 -1.77
C LYS A 323 -25.31 11.92 -1.20
N TYR A 324 -24.25 11.53 -1.91
CA TYR A 324 -23.38 10.39 -1.56
C TYR A 324 -21.96 10.82 -1.16
N TYR A 325 -21.77 12.10 -0.85
CA TYR A 325 -20.43 12.67 -0.65
C TYR A 325 -19.61 11.94 0.41
N PHE A 326 -20.16 11.71 1.59
CA PHE A 326 -19.48 11.04 2.69
C PHE A 326 -19.25 9.55 2.40
N GLU A 327 -20.26 8.88 1.88
CA GLU A 327 -20.19 7.47 1.50
C GLU A 327 -19.10 7.22 0.46
N CYS A 328 -19.08 7.99 -0.62
CA CYS A 328 -18.01 7.96 -1.62
C CYS A 328 -16.65 8.35 -1.03
N GLY A 329 -16.62 9.32 -0.12
CA GLY A 329 -15.40 9.69 0.60
C GLY A 329 -14.79 8.51 1.37
N ILE A 330 -15.61 7.76 2.09
CA ILE A 330 -15.14 6.57 2.84
C ILE A 330 -14.78 5.42 1.90
N ILE A 331 -15.50 5.23 0.80
CA ILE A 331 -15.11 4.26 -0.25
C ILE A 331 -13.73 4.62 -0.81
N PHE A 332 -13.48 5.88 -1.19
CA PHE A 332 -12.19 6.33 -1.70
C PHE A 332 -11.08 6.26 -0.65
N LEU A 333 -11.39 6.54 0.62
CA LEU A 333 -10.46 6.32 1.73
C LEU A 333 -9.98 4.87 1.74
N ASN A 334 -10.88 3.90 1.66
CA ASN A 334 -10.55 2.47 1.70
C ASN A 334 -9.82 2.00 0.43
N VAL A 335 -10.36 2.34 -0.76
CA VAL A 335 -9.90 1.78 -2.04
C VAL A 335 -8.62 2.47 -2.53
N MET A 336 -8.50 3.79 -2.36
CA MET A 336 -7.37 4.55 -2.90
C MET A 336 -6.31 4.89 -1.85
N LEU A 337 -6.72 5.47 -0.70
CA LEU A 337 -5.76 5.94 0.30
C LEU A 337 -5.24 4.79 1.15
N ARG A 338 -6.11 4.06 1.83
CA ARG A 338 -5.74 2.98 2.75
C ARG A 338 -4.99 1.85 2.04
N SER A 339 -5.44 1.42 0.87
CA SER A 339 -4.73 0.41 0.06
C SER A 339 -3.31 0.82 -0.31
N SER A 340 -3.07 2.12 -0.49
CA SER A 340 -1.75 2.66 -0.81
C SER A 340 -0.86 2.84 0.39
N ILE A 341 -1.36 3.41 1.51
CA ILE A 341 -0.54 3.69 2.70
C ILE A 341 -0.26 2.46 3.55
N LEU A 342 -1.10 1.43 3.45
CA LEU A 342 -0.94 0.16 4.13
C LEU A 342 -0.43 -0.95 3.20
N TYR A 343 0.15 -0.59 2.05
CA TYR A 343 0.77 -1.58 1.17
C TYR A 343 1.89 -2.33 1.88
N ALA A 344 1.85 -3.65 1.88
CA ALA A 344 2.77 -4.56 2.55
C ALA A 344 2.91 -4.31 4.08
N CYS A 345 1.90 -3.67 4.71
CA CYS A 345 1.93 -3.37 6.15
C CYS A 345 2.01 -4.63 7.03
N GLU A 346 1.56 -5.77 6.52
CA GLU A 346 1.72 -7.08 7.17
C GLU A 346 3.17 -7.49 7.37
N SER A 347 4.09 -6.94 6.57
CA SER A 347 5.53 -7.30 6.59
C SER A 347 6.38 -6.44 7.51
N TYR A 348 5.79 -5.52 8.29
CA TYR A 348 6.54 -4.74 9.28
C TYR A 348 7.00 -5.60 10.46
N TYR A 349 8.28 -5.51 10.78
CA TYR A 349 8.88 -6.02 12.01
C TYR A 349 9.04 -4.91 13.04
N ALA A 350 8.87 -5.23 14.32
CA ALA A 350 9.11 -4.30 15.44
C ALA A 350 8.49 -2.91 15.28
N LEU A 351 7.29 -2.81 14.67
CA LEU A 351 6.59 -1.54 14.46
C LEU A 351 6.31 -0.87 15.79
N LYS A 352 6.84 0.36 15.97
CA LYS A 352 6.69 1.15 17.19
C LYS A 352 5.35 1.90 17.20
N GLU A 353 4.84 2.22 18.39
CA GLU A 353 3.60 2.99 18.54
C GLU A 353 3.71 4.38 17.87
N THR A 354 4.89 5.02 17.94
CA THR A 354 5.15 6.30 17.26
C THR A 354 5.07 6.20 15.74
N GLU A 355 5.54 5.09 15.17
CA GLU A 355 5.48 4.79 13.73
C GLU A 355 4.03 4.53 13.30
N LEU A 356 3.32 3.74 14.08
CA LEU A 356 1.90 3.44 13.87
C LEU A 356 1.04 4.70 13.89
N ARG A 357 1.31 5.62 14.84
CA ARG A 357 0.62 6.92 14.91
C ARG A 357 0.85 7.79 13.67
N GLN A 358 1.99 7.67 12.99
CA GLN A 358 2.20 8.41 11.73
C GLN A 358 1.27 7.92 10.62
N LEU A 359 1.04 6.61 10.53
CA LEU A 359 0.08 6.03 9.56
C LEU A 359 -1.36 6.43 9.89
N GLU A 360 -1.76 6.36 11.17
CA GLU A 360 -3.09 6.80 11.62
C GLU A 360 -3.33 8.27 11.30
N ARG A 361 -2.35 9.15 11.51
CA ARG A 361 -2.47 10.59 11.21
C ARG A 361 -2.80 10.88 9.75
N ILE A 362 -2.39 10.03 8.82
CA ILE A 362 -2.74 10.20 7.41
C ILE A 362 -4.25 10.04 7.21
N GLU A 363 -4.85 9.00 7.80
CA GLU A 363 -6.30 8.79 7.74
C GLU A 363 -7.07 9.87 8.50
N GLU A 364 -6.58 10.25 9.68
CA GLU A 364 -7.15 11.34 10.48
C GLU A 364 -7.21 12.66 9.70
N ASN A 365 -6.13 13.01 9.00
CA ASN A 365 -6.08 14.20 8.16
C ASN A 365 -7.09 14.14 7.01
N PHE A 366 -7.26 12.97 6.40
CA PHE A 366 -8.28 12.78 5.38
C PHE A 366 -9.69 12.98 5.95
N LEU A 367 -10.00 12.34 7.08
CA LEU A 367 -11.30 12.47 7.73
C LEU A 367 -11.59 13.91 8.16
N ARG A 368 -10.59 14.63 8.71
CA ARG A 368 -10.74 16.05 9.03
C ARG A 368 -11.09 16.90 7.82
N GLN A 369 -10.46 16.64 6.68
CA GLN A 369 -10.80 17.34 5.44
C GLN A 369 -12.21 16.97 4.93
N LEU A 370 -12.61 15.70 5.04
CA LEU A 370 -13.93 15.24 4.64
C LEU A 370 -15.03 15.95 5.43
N PHE A 371 -14.86 16.02 6.75
CA PHE A 371 -15.81 16.70 7.66
C PHE A 371 -15.59 18.23 7.76
N LYS A 372 -14.54 18.79 7.15
CA LYS A 372 -14.12 20.18 7.32
C LYS A 372 -14.02 20.60 8.79
N THR A 373 -13.35 19.82 9.61
CA THR A 373 -13.23 20.08 11.05
C THR A 373 -11.81 20.41 11.48
N SER A 374 -11.69 21.20 12.56
CA SER A 374 -10.41 21.62 13.12
C SER A 374 -9.68 20.51 13.89
N ALA A 375 -8.42 20.78 14.25
CA ALA A 375 -7.61 19.89 15.09
C ALA A 375 -8.20 19.63 16.49
N GLY A 376 -9.08 20.53 16.99
CA GLY A 376 -9.75 20.36 18.28
C GLY A 376 -10.82 19.27 18.33
N CYS A 377 -11.29 18.79 17.18
CA CYS A 377 -12.25 17.69 17.13
C CYS A 377 -11.62 16.38 17.63
N PRO A 378 -12.26 15.66 18.56
CA PRO A 378 -11.76 14.36 19.02
C PRO A 378 -11.66 13.35 17.88
N ILE A 379 -10.51 12.73 17.74
CA ILE A 379 -10.23 11.77 16.65
C ILE A 379 -11.18 10.59 16.69
N SER A 380 -11.51 10.09 17.89
CA SER A 380 -12.45 8.98 18.08
C SER A 380 -13.82 9.26 17.43
N GLN A 381 -14.29 10.50 17.48
CA GLN A 381 -15.57 10.87 16.88
C GLN A 381 -15.52 10.85 15.36
N LEU A 382 -14.41 11.28 14.75
CA LEU A 382 -14.24 11.19 13.30
C LEU A 382 -14.37 9.75 12.81
N TYR A 383 -13.76 8.81 13.51
CA TYR A 383 -13.84 7.39 13.17
C TYR A 383 -15.24 6.81 13.40
N LEU A 384 -15.87 7.13 14.54
CA LEU A 384 -17.19 6.61 14.91
C LEU A 384 -18.28 7.13 13.98
N GLU A 385 -18.32 8.44 13.72
CA GLU A 385 -19.32 9.04 12.82
C GLU A 385 -19.09 8.61 11.35
N ALA A 386 -17.83 8.44 10.93
CA ALA A 386 -17.50 7.95 9.60
C ALA A 386 -17.74 6.45 9.40
N GLY A 387 -18.07 5.70 10.46
CA GLY A 387 -18.17 4.24 10.38
C GLY A 387 -16.86 3.57 10.00
N HIS A 388 -15.72 4.08 10.49
CA HIS A 388 -14.40 3.66 10.02
C HIS A 388 -13.49 3.25 11.19
N THR A 389 -12.65 2.23 10.97
CA THR A 389 -11.70 1.75 11.99
C THR A 389 -10.31 2.34 11.77
N PRO A 390 -9.55 2.70 12.84
CA PRO A 390 -8.18 3.16 12.73
C PRO A 390 -7.24 2.18 12.00
N ALA A 391 -6.20 2.71 11.33
CA ALA A 391 -5.23 1.95 10.54
C ALA A 391 -4.59 0.78 11.30
N ARG A 392 -4.38 0.91 12.63
CA ARG A 392 -3.82 -0.17 13.46
C ARG A 392 -4.57 -1.48 13.34
N PHE A 393 -5.90 -1.43 13.31
CA PHE A 393 -6.74 -2.62 13.18
C PHE A 393 -6.67 -3.22 11.78
N ALA A 394 -6.50 -2.40 10.76
CA ALA A 394 -6.27 -2.88 9.40
C ALA A 394 -4.91 -3.58 9.26
N ILE A 395 -3.86 -3.06 9.91
CA ILE A 395 -2.53 -3.68 9.95
C ILE A 395 -2.59 -5.02 10.68
N GLN A 396 -3.20 -5.08 11.88
CA GLN A 396 -3.39 -6.33 12.62
C GLN A 396 -4.16 -7.36 11.79
N ARG A 397 -5.24 -6.93 11.15
CA ARG A 397 -6.03 -7.79 10.24
C ARG A 397 -5.19 -8.35 9.10
N SER A 398 -4.44 -7.51 8.41
CA SER A 398 -3.58 -7.93 7.29
C SER A 398 -2.51 -8.91 7.76
N ARG A 399 -1.87 -8.63 8.90
CA ARG A 399 -0.85 -9.49 9.50
C ARG A 399 -1.39 -10.87 9.87
N LEU A 400 -2.54 -10.95 10.54
CA LEU A 400 -3.13 -12.22 10.93
C LEU A 400 -3.68 -13.03 9.75
N LEU A 401 -4.21 -12.37 8.72
CA LEU A 401 -4.57 -13.04 7.47
C LEU A 401 -3.35 -13.56 6.71
N PHE A 402 -2.23 -12.83 6.77
CA PHE A 402 -0.97 -13.28 6.20
C PHE A 402 -0.37 -14.44 7.01
N LEU A 403 -0.44 -14.40 8.34
CA LEU A 403 -0.12 -15.55 9.21
C LEU A 403 -0.89 -16.80 8.76
N LYS A 404 -2.21 -16.69 8.60
CA LYS A 404 -3.05 -17.80 8.12
C LYS A 404 -2.61 -18.28 6.74
N THR A 405 -2.20 -17.38 5.85
CA THR A 405 -1.69 -17.76 4.52
C THR A 405 -0.42 -18.60 4.65
N ILE A 406 0.55 -18.15 5.47
CA ILE A 406 1.82 -18.89 5.64
C ILE A 406 1.59 -20.23 6.34
N LEU A 407 0.70 -20.31 7.34
CA LEU A 407 0.37 -21.56 8.03
C LEU A 407 -0.27 -22.61 7.10
N ASN A 408 -0.89 -22.18 6.00
CA ASN A 408 -1.45 -23.07 4.99
C ASN A 408 -0.44 -23.54 3.93
N GLU A 409 0.77 -22.96 3.91
CA GLU A 409 1.85 -23.44 3.05
C GLU A 409 2.33 -24.83 3.49
N LYS A 410 3.01 -25.53 2.57
CA LYS A 410 3.60 -26.84 2.87
C LYS A 410 4.68 -26.69 3.94
N PRO A 411 4.83 -27.67 4.86
CA PRO A 411 5.85 -27.61 5.92
C PRO A 411 7.28 -27.50 5.38
N GLU A 412 7.55 -28.06 4.22
CA GLU A 412 8.84 -28.02 3.54
C GLU A 412 9.12 -26.67 2.85
N SER A 413 8.12 -25.81 2.67
CA SER A 413 8.33 -24.50 2.04
C SER A 413 9.19 -23.58 2.92
N LYS A 414 10.11 -22.84 2.28
CA LYS A 414 11.02 -21.92 3.00
C LYS A 414 10.26 -20.90 3.84
N ILE A 415 9.15 -20.35 3.35
CA ILE A 415 8.42 -19.34 4.10
C ILE A 415 7.72 -19.92 5.34
N TYR A 416 7.24 -21.16 5.26
CA TYR A 416 6.68 -21.84 6.43
C TYR A 416 7.78 -22.10 7.47
N GLN A 417 8.92 -22.65 7.06
CA GLN A 417 10.08 -22.87 7.93
C GLN A 417 10.61 -21.56 8.52
N PHE A 418 10.65 -20.49 7.72
CA PHE A 418 11.04 -19.15 8.17
C PHE A 418 10.14 -18.64 9.30
N LEU A 419 8.83 -18.85 9.21
CA LEU A 419 7.89 -18.52 10.26
C LEU A 419 8.07 -19.42 11.50
N GLN A 420 8.22 -20.73 11.31
CA GLN A 420 8.38 -21.67 12.42
C GLN A 420 9.61 -21.36 13.28
N LEU A 421 10.71 -20.96 12.66
CA LEU A 421 11.92 -20.55 13.36
C LEU A 421 11.70 -19.31 14.23
N GLN A 422 10.77 -18.42 13.90
CA GLN A 422 10.42 -17.27 14.75
C GLN A 422 9.66 -17.69 16.01
N PHE A 423 8.90 -18.78 15.96
CA PHE A 423 8.22 -19.33 17.13
C PHE A 423 9.14 -20.20 17.97
N GLN A 424 10.05 -20.96 17.35
CA GLN A 424 11.01 -21.83 18.05
C GLN A 424 12.14 -21.03 18.72
N ASN A 425 12.66 -20.02 18.02
CA ASN A 425 13.79 -19.19 18.47
C ASN A 425 13.39 -17.69 18.47
N PRO A 426 12.46 -17.27 19.34
CA PRO A 426 11.92 -15.93 19.32
C PRO A 426 12.96 -14.89 19.73
N THR A 427 13.04 -13.79 18.97
CA THR A 427 13.79 -12.59 19.34
C THR A 427 12.83 -11.42 19.59
N ARG A 428 13.29 -10.42 20.35
CA ARG A 428 12.46 -9.25 20.66
C ARG A 428 12.07 -8.51 19.38
N GLY A 429 10.77 -8.42 19.12
CA GLY A 429 10.23 -7.75 17.94
C GLY A 429 10.06 -8.64 16.71
N ASP A 430 10.28 -9.96 16.85
CA ASP A 430 9.95 -10.92 15.80
C ASP A 430 8.48 -10.78 15.37
N TRP A 431 8.26 -11.00 14.11
CA TRP A 431 6.94 -10.89 13.51
C TRP A 431 5.97 -11.95 14.05
N GLY A 432 6.43 -13.18 14.24
CA GLY A 432 5.64 -14.25 14.87
C GLY A 432 5.17 -13.88 16.26
N SER A 433 6.06 -13.34 17.11
CA SER A 433 5.70 -12.85 18.45
C SER A 433 4.71 -11.68 18.39
N THR A 434 4.78 -10.84 17.36
CA THR A 434 3.83 -9.75 17.16
C THR A 434 2.45 -10.29 16.78
N CYS A 435 2.38 -11.35 15.96
CA CYS A 435 1.11 -12.02 15.65
C CYS A 435 0.43 -12.58 16.91
N LEU A 436 1.19 -13.21 17.81
CA LEU A 436 0.64 -13.73 19.08
C LEU A 436 0.08 -12.60 19.95
N LYS A 437 0.78 -11.46 20.03
CA LYS A 437 0.28 -10.27 20.75
C LYS A 437 -0.98 -9.69 20.10
N ASP A 438 -1.07 -9.70 18.77
CA ASP A 438 -2.28 -9.25 18.08
C ASP A 438 -3.47 -10.17 18.36
N LEU A 439 -3.28 -11.50 18.38
CA LEU A 439 -4.31 -12.47 18.76
C LEU A 439 -4.79 -12.24 20.20
N GLU A 440 -3.87 -12.06 21.14
CA GLU A 440 -4.17 -11.75 22.53
C GLU A 440 -4.95 -10.44 22.66
N TYR A 441 -4.46 -9.37 22.05
CA TYR A 441 -5.12 -8.06 22.05
C TYR A 441 -6.54 -8.12 21.49
N LEU A 442 -6.75 -8.86 20.42
CA LEU A 442 -8.05 -9.08 19.79
C LEU A 442 -8.90 -10.13 20.53
N GLN A 443 -8.41 -10.72 21.62
CA GLN A 443 -9.08 -11.77 22.41
C GLN A 443 -9.44 -13.03 21.60
N ILE A 444 -8.64 -13.35 20.58
CA ILE A 444 -8.79 -14.56 19.78
C ILE A 444 -8.00 -15.67 20.46
N LYS A 445 -8.72 -16.55 21.18
CA LYS A 445 -8.14 -17.68 21.91
C LYS A 445 -8.08 -18.90 20.99
N MET A 446 -7.11 -18.91 20.07
CA MET A 446 -6.85 -20.01 19.16
C MET A 446 -5.35 -20.32 19.11
N SER A 447 -5.01 -21.60 19.12
CA SER A 447 -3.66 -22.07 18.81
C SER A 447 -3.33 -21.90 17.31
N LEU A 448 -2.06 -21.99 16.95
CA LEU A 448 -1.64 -21.92 15.53
C LEU A 448 -2.22 -23.08 14.72
N ASP A 449 -2.37 -24.27 15.31
CA ASP A 449 -2.97 -25.44 14.65
C ASP A 449 -4.46 -25.24 14.42
N GLU A 450 -5.19 -24.69 15.38
CA GLU A 450 -6.60 -24.31 15.18
C GLU A 450 -6.76 -23.23 14.11
N ILE A 451 -5.88 -22.21 14.09
CA ILE A 451 -5.87 -21.22 13.03
C ILE A 451 -5.58 -21.88 11.67
N LYS A 452 -4.66 -22.85 11.61
CA LYS A 452 -4.37 -23.61 10.39
C LYS A 452 -5.56 -24.45 9.93
N ALA A 453 -6.29 -25.07 10.84
CA ALA A 453 -7.41 -25.98 10.55
C ALA A 453 -8.67 -25.24 10.05
N VAL A 454 -8.97 -24.06 10.55
CA VAL A 454 -10.18 -23.31 10.18
C VAL A 454 -10.09 -22.79 8.73
N THR A 455 -11.22 -22.67 8.01
CA THR A 455 -11.21 -22.10 6.66
C THR A 455 -10.85 -20.61 6.69
N VAL A 456 -10.28 -20.11 5.58
CA VAL A 456 -9.90 -18.68 5.45
C VAL A 456 -11.12 -17.76 5.67
N ASN A 457 -12.29 -18.14 5.15
CA ASN A 457 -13.51 -17.33 5.29
C ASN A 457 -14.00 -17.27 6.74
N ASN A 458 -13.99 -18.41 7.45
CA ASN A 458 -14.39 -18.47 8.84
C ASN A 458 -13.42 -17.67 9.73
N PHE A 459 -12.11 -17.84 9.52
CA PHE A 459 -11.10 -17.06 10.24
C PHE A 459 -11.26 -15.56 9.98
N LYS A 460 -11.48 -15.15 8.72
CA LYS A 460 -11.75 -13.76 8.35
C LYS A 460 -13.00 -13.20 9.04
N GLY A 461 -14.07 -14.00 9.15
CA GLY A 461 -15.31 -13.62 9.84
C GLY A 461 -15.08 -13.39 11.33
N MET A 462 -14.42 -14.33 12.00
CA MET A 462 -14.06 -14.21 13.42
C MET A 462 -13.17 -12.99 13.69
N LEU A 463 -12.15 -12.80 12.83
CA LEU A 463 -11.21 -11.69 12.94
C LEU A 463 -11.91 -10.33 12.78
N ASN A 464 -12.80 -10.20 11.80
CA ASN A 464 -13.56 -8.97 11.57
C ASN A 464 -14.42 -8.63 12.80
N LYS A 465 -15.13 -9.61 13.38
CA LYS A 465 -15.96 -9.44 14.59
C LYS A 465 -15.13 -8.99 15.79
N SER A 466 -13.99 -9.64 16.04
CA SER A 466 -13.09 -9.27 17.14
C SER A 466 -12.50 -7.87 16.94
N ILE A 467 -12.12 -7.52 15.73
CA ILE A 467 -11.60 -6.19 15.37
C ILE A 467 -12.65 -5.12 15.63
N GLU A 468 -13.89 -5.33 15.18
CA GLU A 468 -14.98 -4.37 15.38
C GLU A 468 -15.21 -4.08 16.86
N GLN A 469 -15.31 -5.13 17.68
CA GLN A 469 -15.48 -5.00 19.12
C GLN A 469 -14.31 -4.25 19.78
N ARG A 470 -13.08 -4.61 19.43
CA ARG A 470 -11.88 -3.97 20.00
C ARG A 470 -11.68 -2.55 19.52
N ALA A 471 -11.96 -2.28 18.25
CA ALA A 471 -11.89 -0.93 17.70
C ALA A 471 -12.93 -0.01 18.35
N LEU A 472 -14.15 -0.49 18.57
CA LEU A 472 -15.19 0.27 19.26
C LEU A 472 -14.75 0.61 20.69
N GLN A 473 -14.24 -0.38 21.43
CA GLN A 473 -13.73 -0.15 22.79
C GLN A 473 -12.56 0.84 22.80
N TYR A 474 -11.58 0.65 21.93
CA TYR A 474 -10.43 1.55 21.78
C TYR A 474 -10.85 3.00 21.48
N LEU A 475 -11.85 3.19 20.61
CA LEU A 475 -12.35 4.52 20.27
C LEU A 475 -13.13 5.13 21.45
N LYS A 476 -13.89 4.32 22.22
CA LYS A 476 -14.57 4.76 23.44
C LYS A 476 -13.58 5.20 24.51
N ASP A 477 -12.52 4.43 24.74
CA ASP A 477 -11.48 4.75 25.74
C ASP A 477 -10.70 6.03 25.38
N LYS A 478 -10.58 6.32 24.09
CA LYS A 478 -9.93 7.54 23.59
C LYS A 478 -10.84 8.77 23.50
N ARG A 479 -12.11 8.65 23.86
CA ARG A 479 -12.98 9.79 24.03
C ARG A 479 -12.40 10.72 25.10
N GLY A 480 -12.07 11.93 24.72
CA GLY A 480 -11.64 12.94 25.68
C GLY A 480 -12.79 13.34 26.63
N SER A 481 -12.49 14.08 27.69
CA SER A 481 -13.39 14.59 28.73
C SER A 481 -14.50 15.56 28.25
N LYS A 482 -14.65 15.79 26.96
CA LYS A 482 -15.64 16.72 26.38
C LYS A 482 -17.08 16.17 26.38
N GLY A 483 -17.45 15.30 27.31
CA GLY A 483 -18.85 14.94 27.60
C GLY A 483 -19.74 14.73 26.38
N ILE A 484 -19.33 13.85 25.46
CA ILE A 484 -20.12 13.60 24.25
C ILE A 484 -21.20 12.57 24.57
N GLU A 485 -22.44 12.90 24.35
CA GLU A 485 -23.62 12.13 24.81
C GLU A 485 -24.00 10.96 23.87
N VAL A 486 -23.40 10.90 22.65
CA VAL A 486 -23.71 9.83 21.70
C VAL A 486 -23.17 8.48 22.18
N ASN A 487 -24.05 7.51 22.32
CA ASN A 487 -23.67 6.14 22.68
C ASN A 487 -23.60 5.24 21.44
N TYR A 488 -22.38 5.00 20.95
CA TYR A 488 -22.18 4.11 19.80
C TYR A 488 -22.19 2.64 20.26
N SER A 489 -23.07 1.84 19.69
CA SER A 489 -23.14 0.38 19.89
C SER A 489 -22.26 -0.38 18.89
N LYS A 490 -21.98 0.21 17.72
CA LYS A 490 -21.20 -0.37 16.59
C LYS A 490 -20.43 0.73 15.84
N ILE A 491 -19.51 0.32 14.97
CA ILE A 491 -18.79 1.24 14.08
C ILE A 491 -19.49 1.22 12.72
N GLU A 492 -20.43 2.12 12.55
CA GLU A 492 -21.16 2.31 11.29
C GLU A 492 -21.25 3.80 10.99
N MET A 493 -21.37 4.15 9.70
CA MET A 493 -21.54 5.54 9.29
C MET A 493 -22.83 6.09 9.90
N ALA A 494 -22.75 7.27 10.49
CA ALA A 494 -23.91 7.91 11.11
C ALA A 494 -25.01 8.16 10.06
N GLU A 495 -26.26 7.89 10.42
CA GLU A 495 -27.39 7.89 9.48
C GLU A 495 -27.61 9.23 8.77
N TYR A 496 -27.31 10.36 9.41
CA TYR A 496 -27.42 11.69 8.78
C TYR A 496 -26.36 11.92 7.67
N LEU A 497 -25.32 11.09 7.58
CA LEU A 497 -24.30 11.11 6.53
C LEU A 497 -24.66 10.23 5.33
N ILE A 498 -25.64 9.33 5.50
CA ILE A 498 -26.13 8.44 4.46
C ILE A 498 -27.28 9.14 3.71
N PRO A 499 -27.49 8.88 2.42
CA PRO A 499 -28.65 9.38 1.69
C PRO A 499 -29.95 9.04 2.40
N ASN A 500 -30.74 10.06 2.72
CA ASN A 500 -32.01 9.94 3.42
C ASN A 500 -33.07 10.88 2.80
N ASP A 501 -34.34 10.77 3.25
CA ASP A 501 -35.46 11.53 2.71
C ASP A 501 -35.37 13.02 3.07
N GLU A 502 -34.63 13.41 4.09
CA GLU A 502 -34.48 14.80 4.54
C GLU A 502 -33.62 15.67 3.62
N GLN A 503 -32.96 15.06 2.61
CA GLN A 503 -32.16 15.74 1.57
C GLN A 503 -31.15 16.77 2.13
N LEU A 504 -30.44 16.42 3.19
CA LEU A 504 -29.43 17.28 3.77
C LEU A 504 -28.34 17.64 2.74
N THR A 505 -27.94 18.89 2.70
CA THR A 505 -26.75 19.31 1.97
C THR A 505 -25.49 18.82 2.69
N ILE A 506 -24.37 18.75 1.97
CA ILE A 506 -23.05 18.40 2.56
C ILE A 506 -22.73 19.33 3.74
N GLU A 507 -23.07 20.61 3.64
CA GLU A 507 -22.85 21.58 4.71
C GLU A 507 -23.78 21.34 5.90
N GLY A 508 -25.03 20.97 5.67
CA GLY A 508 -25.96 20.56 6.72
C GLY A 508 -25.45 19.34 7.49
N GLN A 509 -24.97 18.32 6.78
CA GLN A 509 -24.38 17.13 7.37
C GLN A 509 -23.14 17.47 8.22
N ARG A 510 -22.24 18.35 7.73
CA ARG A 510 -21.08 18.86 8.48
C ARG A 510 -21.48 19.67 9.72
N TYR A 511 -22.56 20.43 9.60
CA TYR A 511 -23.06 21.22 10.72
C TYR A 511 -23.62 20.33 11.82
N ILE A 512 -24.42 19.31 11.49
CA ILE A 512 -24.90 18.29 12.44
C ILE A 512 -23.71 17.60 13.12
N PHE A 513 -22.69 17.20 12.34
CA PHE A 513 -21.45 16.67 12.89
C PHE A 513 -20.83 17.62 13.92
N SER A 514 -20.76 18.90 13.59
CA SER A 514 -20.18 19.91 14.49
C SER A 514 -21.00 20.10 15.76
N MET A 515 -22.33 20.07 15.68
CA MET A 515 -23.22 20.13 16.86
C MET A 515 -23.02 18.91 17.76
N ARG A 516 -23.08 17.70 17.21
CA ARG A 516 -22.88 16.42 17.94
C ARG A 516 -21.52 16.35 18.67
N ASN A 517 -20.51 17.02 18.12
CA ASN A 517 -19.14 17.00 18.62
C ASN A 517 -18.75 18.29 19.38
N ARG A 518 -19.70 19.17 19.67
CA ARG A 518 -19.48 20.46 20.34
C ARG A 518 -18.40 21.31 19.66
N MET A 519 -18.40 21.34 18.33
CA MET A 519 -17.44 22.07 17.49
C MET A 519 -18.01 23.35 16.88
N VAL A 520 -19.29 23.64 17.15
CA VAL A 520 -19.90 24.92 16.75
C VAL A 520 -19.28 26.06 17.53
N ASN A 521 -19.08 27.20 16.88
CA ASN A 521 -18.43 28.39 17.45
C ASN A 521 -19.32 29.09 18.51
N VAL A 522 -19.35 28.48 19.70
CA VAL A 522 -19.93 29.05 20.90
C VAL A 522 -18.91 29.04 22.02
N PRO A 523 -18.83 30.06 22.89
CA PRO A 523 -17.75 30.23 23.87
C PRO A 523 -17.54 29.03 24.79
N VAL A 524 -18.61 28.37 25.21
CA VAL A 524 -18.50 27.18 26.07
C VAL A 524 -17.75 25.99 25.44
N ASN A 525 -17.71 25.93 24.12
CA ASN A 525 -16.98 24.88 23.40
C ASN A 525 -15.46 25.13 23.35
N PHE A 526 -15.02 26.36 23.67
CA PHE A 526 -13.62 26.80 23.59
C PHE A 526 -13.16 27.45 24.90
N PRO A 527 -12.89 26.67 25.96
CA PRO A 527 -12.66 27.15 27.34
C PRO A 527 -11.45 28.07 27.52
N LYS A 528 -10.55 28.18 26.57
CA LYS A 528 -9.41 29.11 26.64
C LYS A 528 -9.82 30.58 26.51
N ASN A 529 -11.04 30.88 26.05
CA ASN A 529 -11.59 32.22 25.87
C ASN A 529 -12.65 32.58 26.94
N GLN A 530 -12.57 31.98 28.13
CA GLN A 530 -13.56 32.14 29.20
C GLN A 530 -13.43 33.48 29.94
N SER A 531 -14.05 34.50 29.43
CA SER A 531 -14.93 35.37 30.19
C SER A 531 -16.32 34.72 30.25
N GLU A 532 -17.09 34.85 31.34
CA GLU A 532 -18.47 34.33 31.39
C GLU A 532 -19.34 35.04 30.34
N VAL A 533 -19.39 34.43 29.14
CA VAL A 533 -20.17 34.99 28.06
C VAL A 533 -21.64 34.72 28.32
N LYS A 534 -22.38 35.78 28.54
CA LYS A 534 -23.84 35.73 28.73
C LYS A 534 -24.53 36.04 27.40
N CYS A 535 -25.58 35.31 27.13
CA CYS A 535 -26.54 35.64 26.06
C CYS A 535 -27.13 37.02 26.26
N ALA A 536 -27.66 37.63 25.22
CA ALA A 536 -28.39 38.91 25.32
C ALA A 536 -29.58 38.87 26.30
N CYS A 537 -30.11 37.69 26.61
CA CYS A 537 -31.12 37.50 27.66
C CYS A 537 -30.54 37.42 29.08
N GLY A 538 -29.20 37.53 29.26
CA GLY A 538 -28.53 37.51 30.56
C GLY A 538 -28.13 36.11 31.09
N VAL A 539 -28.57 35.05 30.47
CA VAL A 539 -28.26 33.64 30.84
C VAL A 539 -26.92 33.23 30.26
N LYS A 540 -26.19 32.32 30.94
CA LYS A 540 -24.95 31.75 30.44
C LYS A 540 -25.18 31.09 29.08
N GLU A 541 -24.34 31.43 28.12
CA GLU A 541 -24.47 30.95 26.75
C GLU A 541 -23.82 29.59 26.55
N ASP A 542 -24.65 28.58 26.22
CA ASP A 542 -24.22 27.27 25.72
C ASP A 542 -25.10 26.85 24.53
N MET A 543 -24.79 25.70 23.95
CA MET A 543 -25.52 25.22 22.76
C MET A 543 -27.02 24.97 23.04
N GLN A 544 -27.34 24.39 24.19
CA GLN A 544 -28.72 24.11 24.60
C GLN A 544 -29.47 25.41 24.85
N HIS A 545 -28.82 26.38 25.52
CA HIS A 545 -29.43 27.70 25.74
C HIS A 545 -29.70 28.41 24.40
N ILE A 546 -28.74 28.44 23.48
CA ILE A 546 -28.94 29.06 22.15
C ILE A 546 -30.12 28.42 21.41
N TYR A 547 -30.28 27.11 21.51
CA TYR A 547 -31.40 26.40 20.91
C TYR A 547 -32.75 26.78 21.52
N LEU A 548 -32.82 26.92 22.83
CA LEU A 548 -34.03 27.16 23.59
C LEU A 548 -34.34 28.66 23.77
N CYS A 549 -33.38 29.54 23.53
CA CYS A 549 -33.49 30.95 23.88
C CYS A 549 -34.58 31.69 23.05
N GLU A 550 -35.61 32.12 23.69
CA GLU A 550 -36.70 32.89 23.07
C GLU A 550 -36.27 34.29 22.57
N TYR A 551 -35.14 34.80 23.06
CA TYR A 551 -34.58 36.07 22.58
C TYR A 551 -34.17 35.99 21.12
N TRP A 552 -33.64 34.84 20.68
CA TRP A 552 -33.24 34.62 19.31
C TRP A 552 -34.38 34.14 18.42
N ASN A 553 -35.35 33.37 18.99
CA ASN A 553 -36.48 32.88 18.22
C ASN A 553 -37.69 32.60 19.14
N LYS A 554 -38.79 33.31 18.89
CA LYS A 554 -40.05 33.22 19.67
C LYS A 554 -40.91 32.00 19.30
N GLN A 555 -40.53 31.18 18.33
CA GLN A 555 -41.31 30.00 17.97
C GLN A 555 -41.18 28.93 19.08
N ILE A 556 -42.34 28.42 19.52
CA ILE A 556 -42.42 27.32 20.48
C ILE A 556 -41.98 26.05 19.77
N GLU A 557 -40.96 25.38 20.31
CA GLU A 557 -40.45 24.12 19.78
C GLU A 557 -40.96 22.94 20.59
N THR A 558 -41.31 21.87 19.87
CA THR A 558 -41.74 20.60 20.45
C THR A 558 -40.59 19.58 20.50
N THR A 559 -39.50 19.81 19.73
CA THR A 559 -38.38 18.90 19.64
C THR A 559 -37.29 19.27 20.65
N GLU A 560 -36.86 18.32 21.46
CA GLU A 560 -35.80 18.52 22.44
C GLU A 560 -34.43 18.66 21.79
N TYR A 561 -33.56 19.54 22.31
CA TYR A 561 -32.19 19.71 21.85
C TYR A 561 -31.39 18.41 21.86
N THR A 562 -31.62 17.55 22.86
CA THR A 562 -30.96 16.24 23.02
C THR A 562 -31.16 15.30 21.84
N ASN A 563 -32.18 15.52 21.01
CA ASN A 563 -32.44 14.74 19.79
C ASN A 563 -31.33 14.88 18.74
N ILE A 564 -30.43 15.86 18.84
CA ILE A 564 -29.26 15.95 17.98
C ILE A 564 -28.31 14.74 18.17
N PHE A 565 -28.32 14.10 19.34
CA PHE A 565 -27.52 12.94 19.70
C PHE A 565 -28.24 11.60 19.43
N SER A 566 -29.51 11.65 19.00
CA SER A 566 -30.27 10.44 18.63
C SER A 566 -29.80 9.87 17.28
N ASP A 567 -30.29 8.70 16.92
CA ASP A 567 -30.11 8.12 15.57
C ASP A 567 -31.26 8.47 14.62
N ASN A 568 -32.26 9.25 15.07
CA ASN A 568 -33.37 9.68 14.25
C ASN A 568 -33.00 10.94 13.45
N VAL A 569 -32.77 10.79 12.16
CA VAL A 569 -32.33 11.86 11.25
C VAL A 569 -33.34 13.01 11.17
N LYS A 570 -34.64 12.71 11.15
CA LYS A 570 -35.68 13.74 11.10
C LYS A 570 -35.58 14.67 12.31
N LEU A 571 -35.47 14.12 13.50
CA LEU A 571 -35.32 14.92 14.73
C LEU A 571 -34.00 15.70 14.75
N GLN A 572 -32.93 15.11 14.27
CA GLN A 572 -31.63 15.81 14.13
C GLN A 572 -31.74 17.01 13.19
N VAL A 573 -32.46 16.87 12.08
CA VAL A 573 -32.65 17.93 11.09
C VAL A 573 -33.52 19.05 11.65
N GLU A 574 -34.57 18.74 12.42
CA GLU A 574 -35.39 19.74 13.10
C GLU A 574 -34.55 20.56 14.08
N VAL A 575 -33.77 19.90 14.94
CA VAL A 575 -32.86 20.60 15.88
C VAL A 575 -31.83 21.44 15.13
N TYR A 576 -31.21 20.90 14.06
CA TYR A 576 -30.25 21.62 13.22
C TYR A 576 -30.87 22.90 12.61
N LYS A 577 -32.02 22.79 11.98
CA LYS A 577 -32.65 23.93 11.31
C LYS A 577 -32.93 25.08 12.30
N ARG A 578 -33.48 24.76 13.46
CA ARG A 578 -33.73 25.77 14.50
C ARG A 578 -32.43 26.37 15.04
N PHE A 579 -31.48 25.52 15.41
CA PHE A 579 -30.22 25.99 15.96
C PHE A 579 -29.49 26.91 14.96
N LYS A 580 -29.52 26.58 13.67
CA LYS A 580 -28.93 27.40 12.61
C LYS A 580 -29.56 28.78 12.53
N VAL A 581 -30.87 28.86 12.56
CA VAL A 581 -31.61 30.15 12.57
C VAL A 581 -31.21 30.99 13.80
N ASN A 582 -31.18 30.37 14.97
CA ASN A 582 -30.86 31.09 16.21
C ASN A 582 -29.40 31.61 16.20
N ILE A 583 -28.46 30.81 15.69
CA ILE A 583 -27.06 31.24 15.61
C ILE A 583 -26.85 32.37 14.60
N GLU A 584 -27.55 32.33 13.46
CA GLU A 584 -27.49 33.39 12.44
C GLU A 584 -28.05 34.72 12.99
N ILE A 585 -29.17 34.69 13.70
CA ILE A 585 -29.75 35.86 14.37
C ILE A 585 -28.80 36.41 15.44
N ARG A 586 -28.19 35.52 16.24
CA ARG A 586 -27.22 35.88 17.26
C ARG A 586 -25.96 36.53 16.65
N GLU A 587 -25.39 35.96 15.62
CA GLU A 587 -24.21 36.48 14.94
C GLU A 587 -24.48 37.87 14.34
N LYS A 588 -25.65 38.04 13.73
CA LYS A 588 -26.10 39.35 13.23
C LYS A 588 -26.21 40.38 14.36
N TYR A 589 -26.86 40.03 15.47
CA TYR A 589 -26.99 40.89 16.64
C TYR A 589 -25.62 41.31 17.22
N LEU A 590 -24.67 40.37 17.32
CA LEU A 590 -23.32 40.64 17.80
C LEU A 590 -22.54 41.57 16.86
N SER A 591 -22.70 41.41 15.55
CA SER A 591 -22.06 42.29 14.55
C SER A 591 -22.61 43.71 14.57
N GLU A 592 -23.95 43.88 14.79
CA GLU A 592 -24.61 45.18 14.82
C GLU A 592 -24.37 45.97 16.11
N ASN A 593 -24.12 45.30 17.24
CA ASN A 593 -23.97 45.94 18.55
C ASN A 593 -22.52 46.06 19.02
N GLU A 594 -21.52 46.00 18.13
CA GLU A 594 -20.09 46.11 18.43
C GLU A 594 -19.64 45.39 19.71
N TYR A 595 -20.29 44.29 20.05
CA TYR A 595 -19.74 43.39 21.06
C TYR A 595 -18.42 42.80 20.50
N LYS A 596 -17.36 43.59 20.56
CA LYS A 596 -15.97 43.13 20.41
C LYS A 596 -15.66 42.19 21.56
N HIS A 597 -16.20 40.95 21.44
CA HIS A 597 -15.44 39.85 22.03
C HIS A 597 -14.12 39.87 21.28
N GLU A 598 -13.00 40.16 21.99
CA GLU A 598 -11.66 39.85 21.50
C GLU A 598 -11.62 38.36 21.14
N THR A 599 -12.20 38.02 20.02
CA THR A 599 -11.97 36.76 19.34
C THR A 599 -10.55 36.90 18.81
N ASN A 600 -9.57 36.42 19.62
CA ASN A 600 -8.26 36.11 19.08
C ASN A 600 -8.52 35.31 17.79
N SER A 601 -7.91 35.75 16.71
CA SER A 601 -8.02 35.37 15.30
C SER A 601 -7.77 33.88 14.96
N HIS A 602 -8.22 32.98 15.80
CA HIS A 602 -8.31 31.53 15.56
C HIS A 602 -9.76 31.07 15.46
N ALA A 603 -10.71 32.01 15.36
CA ALA A 603 -12.02 31.70 14.89
C ALA A 603 -11.91 31.21 13.45
N ILE A 604 -12.52 30.09 13.17
CA ILE A 604 -12.64 29.43 11.89
C ILE A 604 -13.20 30.44 10.85
N SER A 605 -12.32 31.30 10.29
CA SER A 605 -12.43 31.58 8.87
C SER A 605 -12.33 30.22 8.21
N LEU A 606 -13.13 29.95 7.22
CA LEU A 606 -12.96 28.83 6.30
C LEU A 606 -11.54 28.91 5.72
N ILE A 607 -10.52 28.61 6.57
CA ILE A 607 -9.12 28.58 6.20
C ILE A 607 -9.01 27.39 5.28
N ASP A 608 -8.73 27.72 4.06
CA ASP A 608 -8.29 26.75 3.07
C ASP A 608 -7.26 25.82 3.74
N PRO A 609 -7.55 24.53 3.96
CA PRO A 609 -6.62 23.62 4.64
C PRO A 609 -5.30 23.45 3.89
N LEU A 610 -5.20 24.05 2.69
CA LEU A 610 -4.02 23.99 1.84
C LEU A 610 -2.93 24.99 2.22
N SER A 611 -3.21 26.04 3.01
CA SER A 611 -2.19 27.04 3.37
C SER A 611 -1.21 26.58 4.46
N SER A 612 -1.64 25.70 5.39
CA SER A 612 -0.77 25.19 6.45
C SER A 612 0.21 24.09 6.02
N VAL A 613 0.10 23.59 4.77
CA VAL A 613 1.02 22.58 4.22
C VAL A 613 2.22 23.21 3.51
N TYR A 614 2.14 24.52 3.21
CA TYR A 614 3.22 25.23 2.48
C TYR A 614 4.38 25.72 3.35
N GLU A 615 4.23 25.81 4.68
CA GLU A 615 5.31 26.32 5.54
C GLU A 615 6.40 25.30 5.90
N TYR A 616 6.20 24.00 5.59
CA TYR A 616 7.20 22.96 5.91
C TYR A 616 8.11 22.53 4.75
N SER A 617 8.01 23.16 3.57
CA SER A 617 8.83 22.76 2.40
C SER A 617 9.98 23.72 2.05
N ASN A 618 10.15 24.85 2.76
CA ASN A 618 11.19 25.84 2.46
C ASN A 618 12.33 25.95 3.49
N GLY A 619 12.56 24.96 4.30
CA GLY A 619 13.71 24.89 5.21
C GLY A 619 14.57 23.67 4.94
N ASN A 620 15.40 23.71 3.90
CA ASN A 620 16.80 23.35 3.79
C ASN A 620 17.15 22.98 2.34
N LYS A 621 18.07 23.75 1.84
CA LYS A 621 18.83 23.48 0.61
C LYS A 621 19.64 22.19 0.74
#